data_9bc0efe948d9d3f47439bab8a1f2bc7d
#
_entry.id   9bc0efe948d9d3f47439bab8a1f2bc7d
#
_cell.length_a   1.000
_cell.length_b   1.000
_cell.length_c   1.000
_cell.angle_alpha   90.00
_cell.angle_beta   90.00
_cell.angle_gamma   90.00
#
_symmetry.space_group_name_H-M   'P 1'
#
loop_
_entity.id
_entity.type
_entity.pdbx_description
1 polymer ?
#
loop_
_entity_poly.entity_id
_entity_poly.type
_entity_poly.pdbx_seq_one_letter_code
_entity_poly.pdbx_strand_id
1 'polypeptide(L)'
;MTGLDFSTAAMSIAREIAQSAGVAVDYVESDVYDAVELLGRNMFDLVYTGVGALVWLPDVRRWAEVVAQLLRPGGRLFLREGHPVLWALDETRTDAIAFGYPYFEHPEPLRFDASDTYVETGAVFGCVESREWNHGVGEIITAVLDAGLQLTMFVEHDSVPWEALPGRMTETDGEWRLTEHGDRVPLSYTLQAVKP
;
A
#
# COMPACT_ATOMS: atom_id res chain seq x y z
N MET A 1 18.70 -1.59 7.87
CA MET A 1 17.34 -1.36 7.33
C MET A 1 16.43 -1.08 8.51
N THR A 2 15.45 -0.17 8.35
CA THR A 2 14.47 0.14 9.41
C THR A 2 13.08 -0.21 8.90
N GLY A 3 12.30 -0.93 9.70
CA GLY A 3 10.88 -1.22 9.47
C GLY A 3 10.03 -0.46 10.46
N LEU A 4 8.94 0.14 10.01
CA LEU A 4 7.99 0.87 10.85
C LEU A 4 6.59 0.32 10.63
N ASP A 5 5.90 0.03 11.71
CA ASP A 5 4.49 -0.39 11.74
C ASP A 5 3.90 -0.02 13.10
N PHE A 6 2.61 0.24 13.18
CA PHE A 6 1.93 0.52 14.45
C PHE A 6 1.45 -0.75 15.18
N SER A 7 1.43 -1.89 14.49
CA SER A 7 0.92 -3.15 15.04
C SER A 7 2.01 -3.91 15.80
N THR A 8 1.90 -3.98 17.13
CA THR A 8 2.77 -4.80 17.98
C THR A 8 2.83 -6.26 17.52
N ALA A 9 1.69 -6.82 17.10
CA ALA A 9 1.60 -8.20 16.63
C ALA A 9 2.36 -8.40 15.29
N ALA A 10 2.17 -7.50 14.32
CA ALA A 10 2.89 -7.53 13.04
C ALA A 10 4.40 -7.39 13.27
N MET A 11 4.82 -6.51 14.17
CA MET A 11 6.22 -6.29 14.53
C MET A 11 6.86 -7.52 15.18
N SER A 12 6.11 -8.29 15.97
CA SER A 12 6.62 -9.55 16.53
C SER A 12 6.91 -10.57 15.43
N ILE A 13 5.96 -10.77 14.51
CA ILE A 13 6.12 -11.67 13.38
C ILE A 13 7.26 -11.22 12.46
N ALA A 14 7.36 -9.91 12.19
CA ALA A 14 8.43 -9.36 11.36
C ALA A 14 9.83 -9.61 11.94
N ARG A 15 9.99 -9.52 13.29
CA ARG A 15 11.25 -9.86 13.97
C ARG A 15 11.60 -11.34 13.83
N GLU A 16 10.62 -12.24 13.96
CA GLU A 16 10.82 -13.67 13.79
C GLU A 16 11.24 -14.01 12.36
N ILE A 17 10.61 -13.39 11.36
CA ILE A 17 10.98 -13.56 9.95
C ILE A 17 12.42 -13.07 9.69
N ALA A 18 12.77 -11.86 10.17
CA ALA A 18 14.08 -11.29 10.00
C ALA A 18 15.16 -12.18 10.64
N GLN A 19 14.90 -12.69 11.85
CA GLN A 19 15.77 -13.63 12.54
C GLN A 19 15.95 -14.93 11.76
N SER A 20 14.87 -15.50 11.24
CA SER A 20 14.90 -16.73 10.45
C SER A 20 15.67 -16.56 9.14
N ALA A 21 15.57 -15.38 8.53
CA ALA A 21 16.30 -15.02 7.32
C ALA A 21 17.75 -14.60 7.56
N GLY A 22 18.17 -14.44 8.83
CA GLY A 22 19.52 -13.99 9.18
C GLY A 22 19.80 -12.54 8.79
N VAL A 23 18.77 -11.69 8.70
CA VAL A 23 18.90 -10.27 8.33
C VAL A 23 18.69 -9.35 9.54
N ALA A 24 19.50 -8.28 9.62
CA ALA A 24 19.37 -7.27 10.65
C ALA A 24 18.37 -6.17 10.19
N VAL A 25 17.29 -6.01 10.96
CA VAL A 25 16.30 -4.96 10.77
C VAL A 25 16.01 -4.31 12.12
N ASP A 26 16.09 -2.99 12.16
CA ASP A 26 15.66 -2.19 13.30
C ASP A 26 14.17 -1.91 13.16
N TYR A 27 13.35 -2.38 14.10
CA TYR A 27 11.91 -2.21 14.04
C TYR A 27 11.44 -1.15 15.03
N VAL A 28 10.67 -0.19 14.53
CA VAL A 28 10.07 0.92 15.29
C VAL A 28 8.55 0.80 15.25
N GLU A 29 7.93 0.64 16.42
CA GLU A 29 6.48 0.60 16.56
C GLU A 29 5.95 2.03 16.64
N SER A 30 5.26 2.47 15.58
CA SER A 30 4.71 3.83 15.51
C SER A 30 3.70 3.97 14.38
N ASP A 31 2.82 4.95 14.51
CA ASP A 31 2.08 5.49 13.38
C ASP A 31 3.05 6.12 12.36
N VAL A 32 2.76 5.95 11.08
CA VAL A 32 3.59 6.51 10.00
C VAL A 32 3.70 8.03 10.07
N TYR A 33 2.67 8.69 10.57
CA TYR A 33 2.65 10.16 10.70
C TYR A 33 3.60 10.71 11.77
N ASP A 34 4.04 9.87 12.69
CA ASP A 34 4.99 10.22 13.76
C ASP A 34 6.43 9.77 13.42
N ALA A 35 6.62 9.15 12.25
CA ALA A 35 7.90 8.56 11.84
C ALA A 35 9.07 9.56 11.86
N VAL A 36 8.84 10.81 11.47
CA VAL A 36 9.89 11.85 11.45
C VAL A 36 10.41 12.19 12.85
N GLU A 37 9.54 12.20 13.85
CA GLU A 37 9.91 12.49 15.23
C GLU A 37 10.80 11.40 15.82
N LEU A 38 10.55 10.15 15.44
CA LEU A 38 11.26 8.98 15.96
C LEU A 38 12.53 8.64 15.17
N LEU A 39 12.49 8.78 13.86
CA LEU A 39 13.57 8.34 12.96
C LEU A 39 14.48 9.50 12.52
N GLY A 40 14.05 10.75 12.70
CA GLY A 40 14.79 11.94 12.29
C GLY A 40 14.59 12.31 10.81
N ARG A 41 15.02 13.52 10.49
CA ARG A 41 14.95 14.08 9.13
C ARG A 41 16.19 13.74 8.33
N ASN A 42 16.03 13.54 7.01
CA ASN A 42 17.14 13.33 6.07
C ASN A 42 18.04 12.12 6.42
N MET A 43 17.43 11.07 6.92
CA MET A 43 18.15 9.89 7.39
C MET A 43 18.26 8.77 6.35
N PHE A 44 17.36 8.73 5.36
CA PHE A 44 17.21 7.58 4.48
C PHE A 44 17.55 7.89 3.03
N ASP A 45 18.25 6.95 2.38
CA ASP A 45 18.48 6.91 0.94
C ASP A 45 17.26 6.47 0.15
N LEU A 46 16.47 5.59 0.77
CA LEU A 46 15.30 4.97 0.20
C LEU A 46 14.21 4.88 1.27
N VAL A 47 13.02 5.36 0.93
CA VAL A 47 11.78 5.01 1.61
C VAL A 47 10.99 4.09 0.67
N TYR A 48 10.67 2.89 1.16
CA TYR A 48 9.83 1.92 0.47
C TYR A 48 8.48 1.86 1.16
N THR A 49 7.40 1.99 0.39
CA THR A 49 6.03 1.78 0.84
C THR A 49 5.34 0.80 -0.12
N GLY A 50 4.64 -0.16 0.39
CA GLY A 50 3.88 -1.12 -0.43
C GLY A 50 3.67 -2.44 0.30
N VAL A 51 2.87 -3.32 -0.20
CA VAL A 51 1.83 -3.21 -1.22
C VAL A 51 0.49 -3.15 -0.48
N GLY A 52 -0.42 -2.24 -0.82
CA GLY A 52 -1.69 -2.08 -0.09
C GLY A 52 -1.54 -1.26 1.20
N ALA A 53 -0.58 -0.32 1.27
CA ALA A 53 -0.35 0.49 2.46
C ALA A 53 -1.17 1.79 2.48
N LEU A 54 -1.33 2.46 1.34
CA LEU A 54 -1.99 3.78 1.29
C LEU A 54 -3.48 3.71 1.59
N VAL A 55 -4.13 2.60 1.29
CA VAL A 55 -5.55 2.39 1.56
C VAL A 55 -5.89 2.46 3.06
N TRP A 56 -4.90 2.23 3.93
CA TRP A 56 -5.05 2.33 5.39
C TRP A 56 -4.84 3.74 5.95
N LEU A 57 -4.45 4.68 5.13
CA LEU A 57 -4.06 6.02 5.56
C LEU A 57 -5.15 7.05 5.24
N PRO A 58 -5.64 7.80 6.25
CA PRO A 58 -6.66 8.82 6.03
C PRO A 58 -6.15 10.07 5.29
N ASP A 59 -4.83 10.29 5.23
CA ASP A 59 -4.24 11.52 4.69
C ASP A 59 -2.94 11.20 3.89
N VAL A 60 -3.10 11.04 2.60
CA VAL A 60 -1.98 10.75 1.69
C VAL A 60 -1.03 11.94 1.54
N ARG A 61 -1.49 13.18 1.75
CA ARG A 61 -0.66 14.38 1.67
C ARG A 61 0.31 14.43 2.84
N ARG A 62 -0.20 14.21 4.05
CA ARG A 62 0.64 14.12 5.24
C ARG A 62 1.65 12.96 5.14
N TRP A 63 1.23 11.80 4.59
CA TRP A 63 2.16 10.70 4.32
C TRP A 63 3.29 11.12 3.37
N ALA A 64 2.98 11.80 2.27
CA ALA A 64 4.00 12.26 1.32
C ALA A 64 4.98 13.26 1.95
N GLU A 65 4.49 14.16 2.82
CA GLU A 65 5.33 15.08 3.60
C GLU A 65 6.27 14.34 4.54
N VAL A 66 5.78 13.29 5.23
CA VAL A 66 6.61 12.42 6.09
C VAL A 66 7.72 11.77 5.27
N VAL A 67 7.38 11.16 4.14
CA VAL A 67 8.35 10.53 3.23
C VAL A 67 9.41 11.53 2.78
N ALA A 68 9.00 12.72 2.34
CA ALA A 68 9.93 13.76 1.90
C ALA A 68 10.87 14.22 3.02
N GLN A 69 10.39 14.27 4.27
CA GLN A 69 11.20 14.66 5.42
C GLN A 69 12.18 13.56 5.86
N LEU A 70 11.82 12.30 5.74
CA LEU A 70 12.68 11.15 6.04
C LEU A 70 13.83 11.01 5.04
N LEU A 71 13.57 11.29 3.75
CA LEU A 71 14.56 11.19 2.70
C LEU A 71 15.62 12.29 2.81
N ARG A 72 16.89 11.93 2.62
CA ARG A 72 17.98 12.88 2.42
C ARG A 72 17.92 13.48 1.01
N PRO A 73 18.58 14.63 0.74
CA PRO A 73 18.77 15.11 -0.63
C PRO A 73 19.38 14.01 -1.51
N GLY A 74 18.82 13.79 -2.69
CA GLY A 74 19.17 12.67 -3.58
C GLY A 74 18.56 11.32 -3.21
N GLY A 75 17.89 11.20 -2.06
CA GLY A 75 17.16 10.01 -1.65
C GLY A 75 15.88 9.82 -2.46
N ARG A 76 15.36 8.61 -2.50
CA ARG A 76 14.22 8.25 -3.35
C ARG A 76 13.09 7.57 -2.59
N LEU A 77 11.86 7.85 -3.01
CA LEU A 77 10.68 7.06 -2.72
C LEU A 77 10.57 5.96 -3.78
N PHE A 78 10.29 4.73 -3.32
CA PHE A 78 9.78 3.65 -4.15
C PHE A 78 8.46 3.17 -3.56
N LEU A 79 7.39 3.30 -4.32
CA LEU A 79 6.05 2.88 -3.95
C LEU A 79 5.56 1.86 -4.97
N ARG A 80 5.15 0.66 -4.52
CA ARG A 80 4.28 -0.24 -5.29
C ARG A 80 2.98 -0.41 -4.53
N GLU A 81 1.84 -0.19 -5.21
CA GLU A 81 0.55 -0.13 -4.55
C GLU A 81 -0.55 -0.74 -5.41
N GLY A 82 -1.64 -1.21 -4.79
CA GLY A 82 -2.87 -1.53 -5.50
C GLY A 82 -3.42 -0.28 -6.19
N HIS A 83 -3.93 -0.46 -7.42
CA HIS A 83 -4.43 0.68 -8.18
C HIS A 83 -5.77 1.17 -7.59
N PRO A 84 -6.01 2.49 -7.46
CA PRO A 84 -7.28 3.02 -6.93
C PRO A 84 -8.54 2.56 -7.71
N VAL A 85 -8.38 2.21 -8.98
CA VAL A 85 -9.46 1.57 -9.74
C VAL A 85 -9.79 0.20 -9.17
N LEU A 86 -8.78 -0.61 -8.79
CA LEU A 86 -9.00 -1.92 -8.18
C LEU A 86 -9.80 -1.79 -6.87
N TRP A 87 -9.42 -0.85 -6.00
CA TRP A 87 -10.11 -0.58 -4.74
C TRP A 87 -11.53 -0.01 -4.91
N ALA A 88 -11.85 0.49 -6.10
CA ALA A 88 -13.20 0.96 -6.43
C ALA A 88 -14.10 -0.14 -7.02
N LEU A 89 -13.56 -1.33 -7.30
CA LEU A 89 -14.35 -2.45 -7.82
C LEU A 89 -15.08 -3.19 -6.70
N ASP A 90 -16.23 -3.75 -7.04
CA ASP A 90 -17.00 -4.64 -6.17
C ASP A 90 -16.46 -6.07 -6.31
N GLU A 91 -15.65 -6.48 -5.36
CA GLU A 91 -15.02 -7.80 -5.31
C GLU A 91 -16.03 -8.93 -5.04
N THR A 92 -17.21 -8.61 -4.55
CA THR A 92 -18.28 -9.58 -4.31
C THR A 92 -19.02 -10.01 -5.59
N ARG A 93 -18.87 -9.23 -6.68
CA ARG A 93 -19.48 -9.50 -7.98
C ARG A 93 -18.69 -10.56 -8.73
N THR A 94 -19.33 -11.70 -9.00
CA THR A 94 -18.74 -12.79 -9.80
C THR A 94 -19.20 -12.80 -11.26
N ASP A 95 -20.23 -12.01 -11.59
CA ASP A 95 -20.86 -11.96 -12.92
C ASP A 95 -20.30 -10.85 -13.82
N ALA A 96 -19.76 -9.77 -13.24
CA ALA A 96 -19.21 -8.64 -13.98
C ALA A 96 -18.13 -7.91 -13.18
N ILE A 97 -17.21 -7.22 -13.87
CA ILE A 97 -16.37 -6.18 -13.26
C ILE A 97 -17.24 -4.93 -13.15
N ALA A 98 -17.49 -4.48 -11.93
CA ALA A 98 -18.34 -3.34 -11.65
C ALA A 98 -17.74 -2.46 -10.55
N PHE A 99 -17.96 -1.16 -10.64
CA PHE A 99 -17.63 -0.25 -9.55
C PHE A 99 -18.68 -0.40 -8.43
N GLY A 100 -18.20 -0.67 -7.22
CA GLY A 100 -19.02 -0.76 -6.01
C GLY A 100 -18.68 0.32 -4.99
N TYR A 101 -17.47 0.89 -5.09
CA TYR A 101 -16.93 1.84 -4.12
C TYR A 101 -16.44 3.13 -4.80
N PRO A 102 -16.31 4.23 -4.03
CA PRO A 102 -15.78 5.49 -4.55
C PRO A 102 -14.33 5.36 -5.02
N TYR A 103 -14.03 5.94 -6.19
CA TYR A 103 -12.67 6.11 -6.67
C TYR A 103 -11.97 7.33 -6.04
N PHE A 104 -12.73 8.40 -5.82
CA PHE A 104 -12.21 9.64 -5.24
C PHE A 104 -12.23 9.55 -3.71
N GLU A 105 -11.24 10.17 -3.09
CA GLU A 105 -11.12 10.25 -1.64
C GLU A 105 -12.40 10.82 -0.99
N HIS A 106 -12.75 10.23 0.14
CA HIS A 106 -13.80 10.71 1.03
C HIS A 106 -13.22 10.93 2.43
N PRO A 107 -13.68 11.96 3.17
CA PRO A 107 -13.24 12.17 4.55
C PRO A 107 -13.54 10.99 5.48
N GLU A 108 -14.69 10.34 5.25
CA GLU A 108 -15.09 9.16 6.03
C GLU A 108 -14.56 7.88 5.35
N PRO A 109 -13.97 6.96 6.12
CA PRO A 109 -13.51 5.69 5.58
C PRO A 109 -14.65 4.80 5.12
N LEU A 110 -14.39 3.96 4.15
CA LEU A 110 -15.16 2.75 3.92
C LEU A 110 -14.92 1.80 5.10
N ARG A 111 -15.97 1.10 5.53
CA ARG A 111 -15.90 0.12 6.61
C ARG A 111 -16.20 -1.26 6.06
N PHE A 112 -15.33 -2.19 6.35
CA PHE A 112 -15.51 -3.59 5.99
C PHE A 112 -15.47 -4.43 7.24
N ASP A 113 -16.39 -5.39 7.33
CA ASP A 113 -16.42 -6.44 8.34
C ASP A 113 -16.03 -7.75 7.66
N ALA A 114 -14.74 -7.96 7.43
CA ALA A 114 -14.24 -9.15 6.78
C ALA A 114 -13.56 -10.07 7.79
N SER A 115 -14.12 -11.25 7.99
CA SER A 115 -13.48 -12.34 8.74
C SER A 115 -12.41 -13.07 7.92
N ASP A 116 -12.36 -12.79 6.63
CA ASP A 116 -11.51 -13.48 5.67
C ASP A 116 -10.21 -12.72 5.44
N THR A 117 -9.18 -13.46 5.12
CA THR A 117 -7.87 -12.94 4.71
C THR A 117 -7.48 -13.60 3.39
N TYR A 118 -6.68 -12.91 2.58
CA TYR A 118 -6.13 -13.44 1.33
C TYR A 118 -5.11 -14.57 1.53
N VAL A 119 -4.84 -14.97 2.78
CA VAL A 119 -4.02 -16.14 3.11
C VAL A 119 -4.94 -17.20 3.72
N GLU A 120 -4.95 -18.40 3.13
CA GLU A 120 -5.65 -19.54 3.72
C GLU A 120 -5.06 -19.85 5.10
N THR A 121 -5.87 -19.66 6.14
CA THR A 121 -5.48 -19.92 7.51
C THR A 121 -6.66 -20.45 8.31
N GLY A 122 -6.41 -21.33 9.27
CA GLY A 122 -7.41 -21.74 10.24
C GLY A 122 -7.56 -20.77 11.43
N ALA A 123 -6.92 -19.62 11.40
CA ALA A 123 -6.98 -18.63 12.49
C ALA A 123 -8.34 -17.92 12.50
N VAL A 124 -8.87 -17.71 13.71
CA VAL A 124 -10.07 -16.89 13.93
C VAL A 124 -9.59 -15.50 14.35
N PHE A 125 -9.92 -14.50 13.54
CA PHE A 125 -9.54 -13.12 13.86
C PHE A 125 -10.52 -12.52 14.88
N GLY A 126 -9.97 -11.90 15.92
CA GLY A 126 -10.77 -11.27 16.98
C GLY A 126 -11.24 -9.85 16.64
N CYS A 127 -10.62 -9.22 15.65
CA CYS A 127 -11.01 -7.92 15.11
C CYS A 127 -11.12 -8.06 13.59
N VAL A 128 -12.30 -7.81 13.07
CA VAL A 128 -12.65 -8.00 11.65
C VAL A 128 -13.04 -6.69 10.96
N GLU A 129 -13.23 -5.61 11.74
CA GLU A 129 -13.53 -4.28 11.17
C GLU A 129 -12.25 -3.67 10.61
N SER A 130 -12.26 -3.33 9.33
CA SER A 130 -11.26 -2.48 8.70
C SER A 130 -11.84 -1.13 8.29
N ARG A 131 -10.96 -0.14 8.13
CA ARG A 131 -11.29 1.21 7.66
C ARG A 131 -10.34 1.58 6.55
N GLU A 132 -10.88 1.91 5.40
CA GLU A 132 -10.12 2.10 4.19
C GLU A 132 -10.47 3.43 3.51
N TRP A 133 -9.44 4.07 2.94
CA TRP A 133 -9.57 5.29 2.17
C TRP A 133 -9.00 5.06 0.77
N ASN A 134 -9.81 5.22 -0.25
CA ASN A 134 -9.29 5.18 -1.61
C ASN A 134 -8.74 6.55 -2.00
N HIS A 135 -7.52 6.57 -2.51
CA HIS A 135 -6.84 7.78 -2.97
C HIS A 135 -6.61 7.68 -4.47
N GLY A 136 -7.24 8.58 -5.25
CA GLY A 136 -7.06 8.58 -6.70
C GLY A 136 -5.61 8.82 -7.13
N VAL A 137 -5.21 8.28 -8.28
CA VAL A 137 -3.84 8.43 -8.80
C VAL A 137 -3.42 9.90 -8.87
N GLY A 138 -4.32 10.77 -9.34
CA GLY A 138 -4.05 12.22 -9.42
C GLY A 138 -3.75 12.83 -8.06
N GLU A 139 -4.42 12.38 -7.00
CA GLU A 139 -4.21 12.85 -5.64
C GLU A 139 -2.87 12.37 -5.08
N ILE A 140 -2.53 11.08 -5.26
CA ILE A 140 -1.26 10.51 -4.82
C ILE A 140 -0.08 11.23 -5.51
N ILE A 141 -0.16 11.42 -6.83
CA ILE A 141 0.87 12.14 -7.58
C ILE A 141 1.00 13.59 -7.10
N THR A 142 -0.14 14.27 -6.91
CA THR A 142 -0.15 15.66 -6.42
C THR A 142 0.47 15.77 -5.03
N ALA A 143 0.12 14.86 -4.11
CA ALA A 143 0.69 14.81 -2.77
C ALA A 143 2.23 14.67 -2.79
N VAL A 144 2.74 13.78 -3.65
CA VAL A 144 4.19 13.58 -3.83
C VAL A 144 4.87 14.84 -4.36
N LEU A 145 4.26 15.51 -5.35
CA LEU A 145 4.81 16.75 -5.94
C LEU A 145 4.74 17.93 -4.95
N ASP A 146 3.63 18.10 -4.24
CA ASP A 146 3.43 19.15 -3.25
C ASP A 146 4.39 19.00 -2.05
N ALA A 147 4.79 17.77 -1.71
CA ALA A 147 5.81 17.48 -0.71
C ALA A 147 7.25 17.83 -1.19
N GLY A 148 7.41 18.33 -2.42
CA GLY A 148 8.70 18.76 -2.99
C GLY A 148 9.52 17.63 -3.60
N LEU A 149 8.93 16.44 -3.80
CA LEU A 149 9.58 15.34 -4.49
C LEU A 149 9.40 15.49 -6.02
N GLN A 150 10.38 15.03 -6.78
CA GLN A 150 10.32 14.99 -8.25
C GLN A 150 9.96 13.58 -8.71
N LEU A 151 8.82 13.45 -9.38
CA LEU A 151 8.40 12.18 -9.96
C LEU A 151 9.38 11.76 -11.06
N THR A 152 9.90 10.55 -10.97
CA THR A 152 10.84 9.99 -11.95
C THR A 152 10.29 8.79 -12.71
N MET A 153 9.29 8.12 -12.14
CA MET A 153 8.62 6.98 -12.77
C MET A 153 7.19 6.84 -12.27
N PHE A 154 6.29 6.52 -13.16
CA PHE A 154 4.95 5.99 -12.86
C PHE A 154 4.60 4.93 -13.91
N VAL A 155 4.34 3.70 -13.45
CA VAL A 155 4.01 2.56 -14.32
C VAL A 155 2.80 1.84 -13.74
N GLU A 156 1.78 1.66 -14.55
CA GLU A 156 0.61 0.85 -14.20
C GLU A 156 0.84 -0.60 -14.64
N HIS A 157 0.33 -1.55 -13.86
CA HIS A 157 0.45 -2.97 -14.09
C HIS A 157 -0.92 -3.64 -14.16
N ASP A 158 -1.01 -4.70 -14.94
CA ASP A 158 -2.19 -5.56 -15.10
C ASP A 158 -2.28 -6.68 -14.06
N SER A 159 -1.45 -6.61 -13.02
CA SER A 159 -1.34 -7.67 -12.00
C SER A 159 -1.22 -7.13 -10.58
N VAL A 160 -1.49 -8.02 -9.62
CA VAL A 160 -1.27 -7.85 -8.17
C VAL A 160 -0.75 -9.15 -7.57
N PRO A 161 -0.03 -9.12 -6.42
CA PRO A 161 0.52 -10.32 -5.79
C PRO A 161 -0.49 -11.13 -4.93
N TRP A 162 -1.79 -10.90 -5.06
CA TRP A 162 -2.87 -11.65 -4.38
C TRP A 162 -4.11 -11.73 -5.27
N GLU A 163 -5.04 -12.65 -4.97
CA GLU A 163 -6.33 -12.74 -5.66
C GLU A 163 -7.28 -11.63 -5.18
N ALA A 164 -7.21 -10.46 -5.81
CA ALA A 164 -7.99 -9.30 -5.42
C ALA A 164 -9.48 -9.39 -5.81
N LEU A 165 -9.81 -10.17 -6.83
CA LEU A 165 -11.17 -10.40 -7.31
C LEU A 165 -11.44 -11.92 -7.37
N PRO A 166 -11.96 -12.51 -6.29
CA PRO A 166 -12.09 -13.95 -6.14
C PRO A 166 -12.84 -14.62 -7.29
N GLY A 167 -12.25 -15.70 -7.81
CA GLY A 167 -12.81 -16.49 -8.91
C GLY A 167 -12.74 -15.83 -10.29
N ARG A 168 -12.10 -14.66 -10.42
CA ARG A 168 -11.97 -13.92 -11.69
C ARG A 168 -10.52 -13.72 -12.11
N MET A 169 -9.59 -14.22 -11.34
CA MET A 169 -8.18 -14.04 -11.57
C MET A 169 -7.47 -15.38 -11.78
N THR A 170 -6.35 -15.34 -12.47
CA THR A 170 -5.46 -16.47 -12.67
C THR A 170 -4.07 -16.08 -12.18
N GLU A 171 -3.46 -16.95 -11.38
CA GLU A 171 -2.09 -16.79 -10.91
C GLU A 171 -1.10 -17.29 -11.94
N THR A 172 -0.05 -16.51 -12.17
CA THR A 172 1.08 -16.88 -13.01
C THR A 172 2.35 -16.22 -12.46
N ASP A 173 3.34 -17.01 -12.11
CA ASP A 173 4.64 -16.54 -11.58
C ASP A 173 4.52 -15.68 -10.31
N GLY A 174 3.58 -15.98 -9.43
CA GLY A 174 3.34 -15.23 -8.19
C GLY A 174 2.56 -13.93 -8.36
N GLU A 175 2.01 -13.68 -9.54
CA GLU A 175 1.20 -12.50 -9.84
C GLU A 175 -0.18 -12.92 -10.36
N TRP A 176 -1.22 -12.27 -9.86
CA TRP A 176 -2.61 -12.51 -10.25
C TRP A 176 -3.06 -11.50 -11.28
N ARG A 177 -3.69 -11.98 -12.35
CA ARG A 177 -4.25 -11.18 -13.45
C ARG A 177 -5.70 -11.55 -13.67
N LEU A 178 -6.50 -10.63 -14.20
CA LEU A 178 -7.84 -10.94 -14.65
C LEU A 178 -7.78 -12.04 -15.72
N THR A 179 -8.58 -13.09 -15.55
CA THR A 179 -8.69 -14.20 -16.50
C THR A 179 -9.27 -13.72 -17.83
N GLU A 180 -10.21 -12.76 -17.75
CA GLU A 180 -10.81 -12.14 -18.93
C GLU A 180 -10.64 -10.62 -18.87
N HIS A 181 -10.39 -9.99 -20.02
CA HIS A 181 -10.31 -8.53 -20.14
C HIS A 181 -9.21 -7.85 -19.30
N GLY A 182 -8.10 -8.54 -19.05
CA GLY A 182 -6.98 -8.03 -18.26
C GLY A 182 -6.34 -6.76 -18.82
N ASP A 183 -6.56 -6.46 -20.10
CA ASP A 183 -6.10 -5.24 -20.77
C ASP A 183 -6.97 -3.99 -20.51
N ARG A 184 -8.05 -4.12 -19.72
CA ARG A 184 -9.03 -3.05 -19.54
C ARG A 184 -8.91 -2.30 -18.22
N VAL A 185 -8.24 -2.89 -17.23
CA VAL A 185 -8.21 -2.35 -15.86
C VAL A 185 -6.79 -2.47 -15.30
N PRO A 186 -6.17 -1.38 -14.88
CA PRO A 186 -4.93 -1.45 -14.12
C PRO A 186 -5.23 -2.01 -12.73
N LEU A 187 -4.39 -2.95 -12.27
CA LEU A 187 -4.57 -3.61 -10.98
C LEU A 187 -3.58 -3.11 -9.92
N SER A 188 -2.39 -2.70 -10.31
CA SER A 188 -1.42 -2.06 -9.44
C SER A 188 -0.60 -1.01 -10.18
N TYR A 189 0.21 -0.26 -9.45
CA TYR A 189 1.14 0.68 -10.04
C TYR A 189 2.45 0.76 -9.25
N THR A 190 3.50 1.21 -9.91
CA THR A 190 4.77 1.57 -9.29
C THR A 190 5.02 3.06 -9.51
N LEU A 191 5.36 3.76 -8.42
CA LEU A 191 5.75 5.17 -8.45
C LEU A 191 7.15 5.32 -7.87
N GLN A 192 7.99 6.10 -8.54
CA GLN A 192 9.27 6.55 -7.98
C GLN A 192 9.37 8.06 -8.02
N ALA A 193 9.93 8.61 -6.95
CA ALA A 193 10.22 10.04 -6.86
C ALA A 193 11.54 10.25 -6.14
N VAL A 194 12.21 11.38 -6.42
CA VAL A 194 13.51 11.76 -5.85
C VAL A 194 13.35 13.07 -5.10
N LYS A 195 13.99 13.17 -3.94
CA LYS A 195 14.15 14.44 -3.23
C LYS A 195 15.31 15.21 -3.85
N PRO A 196 15.09 16.43 -4.38
CA PRO A 196 16.15 17.28 -4.95
C PRO A 196 17.26 17.60 -3.97
#